data_93c5dd82fdfc3074f3701600c84fa93c
#
_entry.id   93c5dd82fdfc3074f3701600c84fa93c
#
_cell.length_a   1.000
_cell.length_b   1.000
_cell.length_c   1.000
_cell.angle_alpha   90.00
_cell.angle_beta   90.00
_cell.angle_gamma   90.00
#
_symmetry.space_group_name_H-M   'P 1'
#
loop_
_entity.id
_entity.type
_entity.pdbx_description
1 polymer ?
#
loop_
_entity_poly.entity_id
_entity_poly.type
_entity_poly.pdbx_seq_one_letter_code
_entity_poly.pdbx_strand_id
1 'polypeptide(L)'
;MYARSTTVRGDPQALDEAIAYMRDDAMPTIQEMEGCIGLSMMCDRDSGRCIATTAWRSEEAMHDSERAVHNIRERYAEMMRGTPEVQEWEIAVLHRLHTAPDGACCRVIWGQGDPADLDDATSTLRTSMLSRLEELPGFCSISMLVDRQSGRAVTATVYESRDAMGRAAEQAKALREEFTRQLGLEVTEVAEFDLALAHLRVPETV
;
A
#
# COMPACT_ATOMS: atom_id res chain seq x y z
N MET A 1 13.88 2.11 -4.37
CA MET A 1 13.29 1.16 -3.39
C MET A 1 12.17 0.43 -4.08
N TYR A 2 11.92 -0.83 -3.68
CA TYR A 2 10.96 -1.70 -4.36
C TYR A 2 9.97 -2.27 -3.36
N ALA A 3 8.81 -2.68 -3.83
CA ALA A 3 7.79 -3.30 -3.01
C ALA A 3 7.19 -4.52 -3.72
N ARG A 4 6.83 -5.54 -2.93
CA ARG A 4 6.02 -6.65 -3.40
C ARG A 4 4.72 -6.64 -2.62
N SER A 5 3.61 -6.51 -3.32
CA SER A 5 2.28 -6.63 -2.74
C SER A 5 1.68 -8.00 -3.05
N THR A 6 1.05 -8.59 -2.05
CA THR A 6 0.28 -9.83 -2.18
C THR A 6 -1.15 -9.55 -1.78
N THR A 7 -2.06 -9.66 -2.72
CA THR A 7 -3.51 -9.57 -2.47
C THR A 7 -4.08 -10.97 -2.33
N VAL A 8 -4.82 -11.20 -1.25
CA VAL A 8 -5.61 -12.43 -1.05
C VAL A 8 -7.06 -12.01 -0.81
N ARG A 9 -7.98 -12.67 -1.51
CA ARG A 9 -9.42 -12.60 -1.24
C ARG A 9 -9.84 -13.96 -0.69
N GLY A 10 -10.24 -13.98 0.57
CA GLY A 10 -10.52 -15.23 1.27
C GLY A 10 -11.68 -15.13 2.25
N ASP A 11 -11.70 -16.04 3.21
CA ASP A 11 -12.74 -16.14 4.21
C ASP A 11 -12.61 -15.01 5.25
N PRO A 12 -13.59 -14.08 5.36
CA PRO A 12 -13.55 -13.02 6.37
C PRO A 12 -13.45 -13.54 7.82
N GLN A 13 -13.92 -14.76 8.09
CA GLN A 13 -13.86 -15.36 9.43
C GLN A 13 -12.43 -15.82 9.81
N ALA A 14 -11.56 -16.03 8.83
CA ALA A 14 -10.16 -16.39 9.05
C ALA A 14 -9.24 -15.19 9.26
N LEU A 15 -9.74 -13.95 9.10
CA LEU A 15 -8.94 -12.73 9.10
C LEU A 15 -8.14 -12.53 10.38
N ASP A 16 -8.76 -12.69 11.55
CA ASP A 16 -8.06 -12.41 12.82
C ASP A 16 -6.91 -13.41 13.07
N GLU A 17 -7.09 -14.68 12.69
CA GLU A 17 -6.04 -15.70 12.76
C GLU A 17 -4.92 -15.40 11.75
N ALA A 18 -5.28 -15.01 10.53
CA ALA A 18 -4.33 -14.66 9.49
C ALA A 18 -3.52 -13.39 9.82
N ILE A 19 -4.16 -12.38 10.43
CA ILE A 19 -3.47 -11.17 10.92
C ILE A 19 -2.51 -11.55 12.07
N ALA A 20 -2.93 -12.41 13.00
CA ALA A 20 -2.08 -12.88 14.08
C ALA A 20 -0.85 -13.62 13.54
N TYR A 21 -1.02 -14.54 12.59
CA TYR A 21 0.09 -15.20 11.92
C TYR A 21 1.06 -14.21 11.25
N MET A 22 0.52 -13.24 10.51
CA MET A 22 1.34 -12.22 9.84
C MET A 22 2.11 -11.36 10.86
N ARG A 23 1.52 -11.03 12.01
CA ARG A 23 2.16 -10.23 13.05
C ARG A 23 3.21 -11.00 13.83
N ASP A 24 2.89 -12.23 14.26
CA ASP A 24 3.64 -12.95 15.27
C ASP A 24 4.71 -13.88 14.68
N ASP A 25 4.49 -14.40 13.45
CA ASP A 25 5.39 -15.35 12.78
C ASP A 25 6.03 -14.77 11.52
N ALA A 26 5.22 -14.24 10.60
CA ALA A 26 5.70 -13.83 9.28
C ALA A 26 6.53 -12.54 9.33
N MET A 27 6.03 -11.51 10.01
CA MET A 27 6.68 -10.20 10.06
C MET A 27 8.08 -10.27 10.70
N PRO A 28 8.32 -10.93 11.85
CA PRO A 28 9.65 -11.08 12.39
C PRO A 28 10.61 -11.77 11.41
N THR A 29 10.15 -12.85 10.78
CA THR A 29 10.96 -13.60 9.80
C THR A 29 11.33 -12.74 8.58
N ILE A 30 10.37 -11.97 8.04
CA ILE A 30 10.61 -11.11 6.88
C ILE A 30 11.56 -9.95 7.23
N GLN A 31 11.44 -9.39 8.43
CA GLN A 31 12.28 -8.28 8.89
C GLN A 31 13.77 -8.65 9.05
N GLU A 32 14.08 -9.93 9.27
CA GLU A 32 15.45 -10.45 9.34
C GLU A 32 16.07 -10.67 7.96
N MET A 33 15.29 -10.64 6.88
CA MET A 33 15.82 -10.83 5.53
C MET A 33 16.64 -9.62 5.09
N GLU A 34 17.75 -9.90 4.42
CA GLU A 34 18.64 -8.85 3.91
C GLU A 34 17.90 -7.91 2.95
N GLY A 35 18.05 -6.61 3.16
CA GLY A 35 17.42 -5.59 2.35
C GLY A 35 15.94 -5.32 2.63
N CYS A 36 15.30 -6.05 3.55
CA CYS A 36 13.95 -5.73 4.00
C CYS A 36 13.94 -4.39 4.76
N ILE A 37 13.06 -3.48 4.37
CA ILE A 37 12.90 -2.15 4.99
C ILE A 37 11.49 -1.89 5.52
N GLY A 38 10.57 -2.83 5.36
CA GLY A 38 9.25 -2.71 5.95
C GLY A 38 8.23 -3.73 5.49
N LEU A 39 7.15 -3.79 6.25
CA LEU A 39 5.96 -4.57 5.97
C LEU A 39 4.72 -3.81 6.42
N SER A 40 3.68 -3.84 5.62
CA SER A 40 2.34 -3.39 6.00
C SER A 40 1.28 -4.39 5.54
N MET A 41 0.15 -4.41 6.23
CA MET A 41 -1.00 -5.23 5.87
C MET A 41 -2.28 -4.43 6.05
N MET A 42 -3.09 -4.42 5.02
CA MET A 42 -4.39 -3.76 4.97
C MET A 42 -5.46 -4.82 4.73
N CYS A 43 -6.59 -4.73 5.44
CA CYS A 43 -7.68 -5.68 5.30
C CYS A 43 -9.04 -4.99 5.21
N ASP A 44 -9.86 -5.46 4.29
CA ASP A 44 -11.29 -5.20 4.27
C ASP A 44 -12.01 -6.39 4.94
N ARG A 45 -12.56 -6.15 6.11
CA ARG A 45 -13.16 -7.18 6.95
C ARG A 45 -14.49 -7.71 6.38
N ASP A 46 -15.16 -6.92 5.54
CA ASP A 46 -16.46 -7.31 4.97
C ASP A 46 -16.26 -8.26 3.78
N SER A 47 -15.30 -7.94 2.91
CA SER A 47 -15.02 -8.75 1.70
C SER A 47 -14.00 -9.85 1.90
N GLY A 48 -13.22 -9.84 3.00
CA GLY A 48 -12.09 -10.74 3.21
C GLY A 48 -10.90 -10.44 2.29
N ARG A 49 -10.84 -9.26 1.67
CA ARG A 49 -9.71 -8.82 0.85
C ARG A 49 -8.62 -8.26 1.73
N CYS A 50 -7.42 -8.81 1.62
CA CYS A 50 -6.23 -8.31 2.30
C CYS A 50 -5.10 -8.05 1.31
N ILE A 51 -4.29 -7.05 1.62
CA ILE A 51 -3.09 -6.69 0.86
C ILE A 51 -1.93 -6.61 1.84
N ALA A 52 -1.00 -7.55 1.75
CA ALA A 52 0.27 -7.50 2.46
C ALA A 52 1.34 -6.95 1.52
N THR A 53 2.07 -5.93 1.97
CA THR A 53 3.12 -5.29 1.17
C THR A 53 4.43 -5.34 1.92
N THR A 54 5.46 -5.93 1.30
CA THR A 54 6.84 -5.91 1.78
C THR A 54 7.63 -4.88 0.99
N ALA A 55 8.50 -4.13 1.67
CA ALA A 55 9.34 -3.11 1.07
C ALA A 55 10.82 -3.50 1.18
N TRP A 56 11.59 -3.23 0.12
CA TRP A 56 12.94 -3.69 -0.09
C TRP A 56 13.85 -2.57 -0.55
N ARG A 57 15.11 -2.63 -0.15
CA ARG A 57 16.12 -1.62 -0.46
C ARG A 57 16.46 -1.59 -1.95
N SER A 58 16.43 -2.75 -2.61
CA SER A 58 16.70 -2.95 -4.03
C SER A 58 15.77 -4.01 -4.64
N GLU A 59 15.68 -4.05 -5.95
CA GLU A 59 14.97 -5.06 -6.71
C GLU A 59 15.62 -6.44 -6.51
N GLU A 60 16.96 -6.50 -6.48
CA GLU A 60 17.74 -7.70 -6.21
C GLU A 60 17.35 -8.31 -4.85
N ALA A 61 17.36 -7.50 -3.76
CA ALA A 61 16.96 -7.98 -2.43
C ALA A 61 15.51 -8.48 -2.39
N MET A 62 14.62 -7.82 -3.14
CA MET A 62 13.23 -8.28 -3.29
C MET A 62 13.17 -9.66 -3.97
N HIS A 63 13.94 -9.86 -5.05
CA HIS A 63 13.96 -11.13 -5.78
C HIS A 63 14.66 -12.24 -4.98
N ASP A 64 15.74 -11.94 -4.29
CA ASP A 64 16.46 -12.91 -3.44
C ASP A 64 15.58 -13.44 -2.29
N SER A 65 14.66 -12.61 -1.80
CA SER A 65 13.69 -12.99 -0.76
C SER A 65 12.59 -13.95 -1.26
N GLU A 66 12.39 -14.09 -2.58
CA GLU A 66 11.21 -14.75 -3.17
C GLU A 66 10.96 -16.14 -2.60
N ARG A 67 11.99 -16.98 -2.48
CA ARG A 67 11.84 -18.36 -2.00
C ARG A 67 11.31 -18.43 -0.56
N ALA A 68 11.78 -17.55 0.31
CA ALA A 68 11.38 -17.54 1.71
C ALA A 68 10.00 -16.88 1.88
N VAL A 69 9.76 -15.76 1.19
CA VAL A 69 8.47 -15.06 1.21
C VAL A 69 7.37 -15.90 0.56
N HIS A 70 7.69 -16.69 -0.47
CA HIS A 70 6.73 -17.61 -1.12
C HIS A 70 6.08 -18.57 -0.11
N ASN A 71 6.87 -19.22 0.73
CA ASN A 71 6.33 -20.16 1.73
C ASN A 71 5.42 -19.46 2.76
N ILE A 72 5.77 -18.26 3.17
CA ILE A 72 4.95 -17.44 4.08
C ILE A 72 3.63 -17.07 3.39
N ARG A 73 3.69 -16.64 2.15
CA ARG A 73 2.55 -16.25 1.33
C ARG A 73 1.56 -17.39 1.09
N GLU A 74 2.07 -18.57 0.73
CA GLU A 74 1.22 -19.75 0.53
C GLU A 74 0.50 -20.14 1.81
N ARG A 75 1.23 -20.19 2.94
CA ARG A 75 0.61 -20.47 4.25
C ARG A 75 -0.47 -19.45 4.62
N TYR A 76 -0.19 -18.17 4.39
CA TYR A 76 -1.17 -17.10 4.62
C TYR A 76 -2.42 -17.28 3.73
N ALA A 77 -2.21 -17.59 2.44
CA ALA A 77 -3.31 -17.81 1.49
C ALA A 77 -4.15 -19.05 1.84
N GLU A 78 -3.51 -20.13 2.29
CA GLU A 78 -4.20 -21.35 2.79
C GLU A 78 -5.06 -21.03 4.01
N MET A 79 -4.55 -20.28 4.99
CA MET A 79 -5.32 -19.86 6.16
C MET A 79 -6.56 -19.04 5.77
N MET A 80 -6.39 -18.13 4.82
CA MET A 80 -7.47 -17.31 4.27
C MET A 80 -8.40 -18.08 3.33
N ARG A 81 -8.08 -19.33 2.94
CA ARG A 81 -8.78 -20.11 1.91
C ARG A 81 -8.91 -19.36 0.59
N GLY A 82 -7.88 -18.58 0.26
CA GLY A 82 -7.83 -17.73 -0.92
C GLY A 82 -6.64 -18.06 -1.82
N THR A 83 -6.55 -17.37 -2.94
CA THR A 83 -5.42 -17.46 -3.87
C THR A 83 -4.63 -16.15 -3.82
N PRO A 84 -3.29 -16.20 -3.70
CA PRO A 84 -2.47 -15.00 -3.67
C PRO A 84 -2.26 -14.44 -5.07
N GLU A 85 -2.48 -13.15 -5.24
CA GLU A 85 -2.10 -12.37 -6.41
C GLU A 85 -0.90 -11.51 -6.06
N VAL A 86 0.23 -11.72 -6.72
CA VAL A 86 1.50 -11.03 -6.44
C VAL A 86 1.77 -9.97 -7.49
N GLN A 87 2.18 -8.79 -7.05
CA GLN A 87 2.60 -7.69 -7.90
C GLN A 87 3.86 -7.04 -7.34
N GLU A 88 4.74 -6.63 -8.23
CA GLU A 88 6.00 -5.96 -7.90
C GLU A 88 5.98 -4.53 -8.39
N TRP A 89 6.64 -3.64 -7.64
CA TRP A 89 6.53 -2.20 -7.80
C TRP A 89 7.83 -1.50 -7.48
N GLU A 90 8.06 -0.36 -8.11
CA GLU A 90 8.96 0.66 -7.58
C GLU A 90 8.19 1.54 -6.57
N ILE A 91 8.81 1.86 -5.43
CA ILE A 91 8.29 2.85 -4.49
C ILE A 91 8.68 4.23 -5.01
N ALA A 92 7.76 4.89 -5.71
CA ALA A 92 7.99 6.20 -6.30
C ALA A 92 7.88 7.33 -5.28
N VAL A 93 6.86 7.29 -4.41
CA VAL A 93 6.66 8.27 -3.34
C VAL A 93 6.36 7.53 -2.05
N LEU A 94 6.99 7.98 -0.96
CA LEU A 94 6.61 7.67 0.40
C LEU A 94 6.78 8.91 1.25
N HIS A 95 5.70 9.38 1.85
CA HIS A 95 5.67 10.53 2.74
C HIS A 95 4.83 10.24 3.99
N ARG A 96 5.35 10.59 5.17
CA ARG A 96 4.70 10.44 6.46
C ARG A 96 4.70 11.76 7.21
N LEU A 97 3.52 12.21 7.57
CA LEU A 97 3.38 13.36 8.47
C LEU A 97 3.55 12.90 9.93
N HIS A 98 2.95 11.76 10.27
CA HIS A 98 3.09 11.12 11.59
C HIS A 98 2.79 9.61 11.52
N THR A 99 3.12 8.91 12.60
CA THR A 99 2.84 7.47 12.72
C THR A 99 1.33 7.24 12.80
N ALA A 100 0.84 6.26 12.04
CA ALA A 100 -0.55 5.84 12.08
C ALA A 100 -0.88 5.22 13.45
N PRO A 101 -1.95 5.66 14.12
CA PRO A 101 -2.39 5.09 15.39
C PRO A 101 -3.10 3.74 15.20
N ASP A 102 -3.39 3.06 16.31
CA ASP A 102 -4.28 1.90 16.31
C ASP A 102 -5.67 2.31 15.79
N GLY A 103 -6.26 1.48 14.93
CA GLY A 103 -7.53 1.78 14.28
C GLY A 103 -7.42 2.69 13.06
N ALA A 104 -6.19 2.98 12.61
CA ALA A 104 -5.97 3.67 11.33
C ALA A 104 -6.55 2.88 10.16
N CYS A 105 -6.90 3.60 9.12
CA CYS A 105 -7.42 3.01 7.89
C CYS A 105 -6.77 3.66 6.67
N CYS A 106 -6.97 3.08 5.51
CA CYS A 106 -6.41 3.62 4.29
C CYS A 106 -7.40 3.57 3.12
N ARG A 107 -7.27 4.55 2.25
CA ARG A 107 -7.89 4.53 0.92
C ARG A 107 -6.82 4.21 -0.10
N VAL A 108 -7.07 3.16 -0.86
CA VAL A 108 -6.19 2.71 -1.94
C VAL A 108 -6.83 3.01 -3.28
N ILE A 109 -6.05 3.57 -4.18
CA ILE A 109 -6.46 3.96 -5.53
C ILE A 109 -5.53 3.27 -6.52
N TRP A 110 -6.10 2.48 -7.41
CA TRP A 110 -5.39 1.91 -8.55
C TRP A 110 -5.65 2.77 -9.77
N GLY A 111 -4.61 3.00 -10.54
CA GLY A 111 -4.67 3.80 -11.76
C GLY A 111 -3.83 3.20 -12.87
N GLN A 112 -4.16 3.60 -14.08
CA GLN A 112 -3.48 3.25 -15.31
C GLN A 112 -3.22 4.52 -16.11
N GLY A 113 -2.00 4.66 -16.64
CA GLY A 113 -1.59 5.75 -17.50
C GLY A 113 -0.56 5.33 -18.54
N ASP A 114 -0.05 6.29 -19.29
CA ASP A 114 1.12 6.04 -20.13
C ASP A 114 2.36 5.87 -19.25
N PRO A 115 3.18 4.82 -19.45
CA PRO A 115 4.45 4.67 -18.74
C PRO A 115 5.36 5.90 -18.80
N ALA A 116 5.32 6.66 -19.90
CA ALA A 116 6.10 7.88 -20.10
C ALA A 116 5.71 9.02 -19.13
N ASP A 117 4.47 9.04 -18.65
CA ASP A 117 3.93 10.10 -17.80
C ASP A 117 4.13 9.83 -16.30
N LEU A 118 4.65 8.66 -15.91
CA LEU A 118 4.83 8.29 -14.50
C LEU A 118 5.80 9.18 -13.73
N ASP A 119 6.84 9.72 -14.39
CA ASP A 119 7.77 10.65 -13.76
C ASP A 119 7.10 11.99 -13.48
N ASP A 120 6.30 12.48 -14.40
CA ASP A 120 5.51 13.71 -14.23
C ASP A 120 4.45 13.52 -13.14
N ALA A 121 3.80 12.36 -13.09
CA ALA A 121 2.85 12.01 -12.03
C ALA A 121 3.53 12.00 -10.64
N THR A 122 4.70 11.37 -10.55
CA THR A 122 5.50 11.32 -9.32
C THR A 122 5.93 12.72 -8.89
N SER A 123 6.44 13.52 -9.82
CA SER A 123 6.88 14.89 -9.58
C SER A 123 5.71 15.79 -9.14
N THR A 124 4.56 15.71 -9.80
CA THR A 124 3.35 16.47 -9.47
C THR A 124 2.84 16.12 -8.09
N LEU A 125 2.82 14.82 -7.73
CA LEU A 125 2.44 14.40 -6.39
C LEU A 125 3.34 15.02 -5.34
N ARG A 126 4.66 14.98 -5.52
CA ARG A 126 5.65 15.53 -4.59
C ARG A 126 5.57 17.04 -4.44
N THR A 127 5.46 17.76 -5.55
CA THR A 127 5.62 19.23 -5.56
C THR A 127 4.33 20.00 -5.35
N SER A 128 3.20 19.44 -5.75
CA SER A 128 1.93 20.17 -5.82
C SER A 128 0.82 19.59 -4.96
N MET A 129 0.87 18.28 -4.67
CA MET A 129 -0.24 17.60 -4.02
C MET A 129 0.01 17.29 -2.55
N LEU A 130 1.25 17.02 -2.14
CA LEU A 130 1.56 16.59 -0.78
C LEU A 130 1.08 17.58 0.27
N SER A 131 1.38 18.87 0.15
CA SER A 131 0.96 19.88 1.11
C SER A 131 -0.56 19.96 1.26
N ARG A 132 -1.29 19.75 0.16
CA ARG A 132 -2.76 19.74 0.16
C ARG A 132 -3.34 18.46 0.77
N LEU A 133 -2.62 17.34 0.62
CA LEU A 133 -2.99 16.07 1.25
C LEU A 133 -2.76 16.11 2.76
N GLU A 134 -1.70 16.77 3.22
CA GLU A 134 -1.41 16.99 4.65
C GLU A 134 -2.50 17.80 5.37
N GLU A 135 -3.22 18.65 4.64
CA GLU A 135 -4.34 19.44 5.18
C GLU A 135 -5.64 18.62 5.35
N LEU A 136 -5.68 17.38 4.82
CA LEU A 136 -6.86 16.53 4.96
C LEU A 136 -7.05 16.08 6.41
N PRO A 137 -8.29 16.06 6.91
CA PRO A 137 -8.58 15.59 8.25
C PRO A 137 -7.99 14.21 8.55
N GLY A 138 -7.10 14.13 9.55
CA GLY A 138 -6.50 12.88 10.01
C GLY A 138 -5.54 12.20 9.02
N PHE A 139 -4.98 12.94 8.08
CA PHE A 139 -3.94 12.42 7.20
C PHE A 139 -2.70 11.97 7.99
N CYS A 140 -2.22 10.75 7.75
CA CYS A 140 -1.01 10.22 8.37
C CYS A 140 0.14 10.09 7.36
N SER A 141 -0.13 9.47 6.22
CA SER A 141 0.89 9.19 5.22
C SER A 141 0.30 8.92 3.85
N ILE A 142 1.13 8.99 2.82
CA ILE A 142 0.83 8.51 1.48
C ILE A 142 2.01 7.74 0.91
N SER A 143 1.71 6.67 0.18
CA SER A 143 2.66 5.98 -0.69
C SER A 143 2.13 5.91 -2.12
N MET A 144 3.02 6.01 -3.10
CA MET A 144 2.76 5.74 -4.51
C MET A 144 3.72 4.69 -5.01
N LEU A 145 3.16 3.59 -5.46
CA LEU A 145 3.88 2.48 -6.08
C LEU A 145 3.59 2.50 -7.57
N VAL A 146 4.60 2.24 -8.39
CA VAL A 146 4.49 2.28 -9.86
C VAL A 146 5.10 1.04 -10.49
N ASP A 147 4.48 0.58 -11.56
CA ASP A 147 5.05 -0.37 -12.51
C ASP A 147 5.37 0.40 -13.80
N ARG A 148 6.65 0.68 -13.99
CA ARG A 148 7.13 1.50 -15.12
C ARG A 148 6.96 0.83 -16.47
N GLN A 149 6.77 -0.47 -16.53
CA GLN A 149 6.60 -1.18 -17.79
C GLN A 149 5.16 -1.09 -18.28
N SER A 150 4.20 -1.25 -17.36
CA SER A 150 2.79 -1.27 -17.71
C SER A 150 2.09 0.08 -17.58
N GLY A 151 2.67 1.07 -16.89
CA GLY A 151 2.02 2.34 -16.57
C GLY A 151 1.00 2.25 -15.43
N ARG A 152 0.97 1.12 -14.70
CA ARG A 152 0.12 0.98 -13.51
C ARG A 152 0.70 1.74 -12.32
N ALA A 153 -0.20 2.33 -11.55
CA ALA A 153 0.15 2.98 -10.30
C ALA A 153 -0.86 2.62 -9.20
N VAL A 154 -0.37 2.57 -7.97
CA VAL A 154 -1.20 2.39 -6.78
C VAL A 154 -0.80 3.44 -5.76
N THR A 155 -1.78 4.20 -5.26
CA THR A 155 -1.58 5.10 -4.12
C THR A 155 -2.35 4.59 -2.91
N ALA A 156 -1.70 4.58 -1.75
CA ALA A 156 -2.34 4.29 -0.48
C ALA A 156 -2.20 5.51 0.43
N THR A 157 -3.33 6.13 0.80
CA THR A 157 -3.39 7.24 1.75
C THR A 157 -3.92 6.71 3.08
N VAL A 158 -3.14 6.89 4.14
CA VAL A 158 -3.47 6.45 5.49
C VAL A 158 -4.05 7.60 6.29
N TYR A 159 -5.11 7.31 7.03
CA TYR A 159 -5.82 8.23 7.93
C TYR A 159 -5.87 7.67 9.35
N GLU A 160 -5.94 8.54 10.33
CA GLU A 160 -6.01 8.17 11.75
C GLU A 160 -7.21 7.27 12.10
N SER A 161 -8.32 7.41 11.38
CA SER A 161 -9.55 6.64 11.61
C SER A 161 -10.49 6.69 10.41
N ARG A 162 -11.48 5.78 10.38
CA ARG A 162 -12.57 5.81 9.39
C ARG A 162 -13.37 7.11 9.41
N ASP A 163 -13.59 7.69 10.59
CA ASP A 163 -14.28 8.99 10.72
C ASP A 163 -13.48 10.12 10.08
N ALA A 164 -12.16 10.14 10.29
CA ALA A 164 -11.27 11.13 9.67
C ALA A 164 -11.25 10.95 8.14
N MET A 165 -11.12 9.72 7.65
CA MET A 165 -11.19 9.40 6.23
C MET A 165 -12.55 9.79 5.61
N GLY A 166 -13.65 9.62 6.34
CA GLY A 166 -14.98 10.05 5.94
C GLY A 166 -15.10 11.56 5.82
N ARG A 167 -14.58 12.32 6.79
CA ARG A 167 -14.55 13.79 6.74
C ARG A 167 -13.69 14.32 5.60
N ALA A 168 -12.61 13.61 5.25
CA ALA A 168 -11.73 13.96 4.14
C ALA A 168 -12.29 13.58 2.76
N ALA A 169 -13.36 12.80 2.67
CA ALA A 169 -13.77 12.09 1.45
C ALA A 169 -13.98 13.01 0.24
N GLU A 170 -14.75 14.10 0.39
CA GLU A 170 -15.06 15.02 -0.71
C GLU A 170 -13.81 15.80 -1.17
N GLN A 171 -13.01 16.29 -0.22
CA GLN A 171 -11.77 17.01 -0.53
C GLN A 171 -10.74 16.09 -1.19
N ALA A 172 -10.55 14.88 -0.65
CA ALA A 172 -9.66 13.87 -1.24
C ALA A 172 -10.12 13.46 -2.65
N LYS A 173 -11.44 13.35 -2.89
CA LYS A 173 -12.01 13.07 -4.21
C LYS A 173 -11.69 14.20 -5.19
N ALA A 174 -11.88 15.45 -4.79
CA ALA A 174 -11.58 16.60 -5.64
C ALA A 174 -10.09 16.66 -6.02
N LEU A 175 -9.19 16.43 -5.05
CA LEU A 175 -7.74 16.35 -5.28
C LEU A 175 -7.39 15.23 -6.28
N ARG A 176 -7.97 14.06 -6.11
CA ARG A 176 -7.77 12.93 -7.02
C ARG A 176 -8.22 13.25 -8.44
N GLU A 177 -9.42 13.81 -8.61
CA GLU A 177 -9.96 14.17 -9.91
C GLU A 177 -9.14 15.25 -10.64
N GLU A 178 -8.60 16.20 -9.88
CA GLU A 178 -7.67 17.20 -10.39
C GLU A 178 -6.38 16.55 -10.87
N PHE A 179 -5.76 15.73 -10.03
CA PHE A 179 -4.52 15.02 -10.32
C PHE A 179 -4.63 14.10 -11.55
N THR A 180 -5.66 13.27 -11.60
CA THR A 180 -5.85 12.32 -12.69
C THR A 180 -6.17 13.01 -14.02
N ARG A 181 -6.96 14.10 -13.99
CA ARG A 181 -7.25 14.90 -15.17
C ARG A 181 -6.00 15.60 -15.73
N GLN A 182 -5.18 16.15 -14.85
CA GLN A 182 -3.96 16.86 -15.25
C GLN A 182 -2.95 15.94 -15.94
N LEU A 183 -2.90 14.67 -15.54
CA LEU A 183 -1.90 13.69 -15.96
C LEU A 183 -2.46 12.64 -16.96
N GLY A 184 -3.71 12.74 -17.36
CA GLY A 184 -4.31 11.76 -18.25
C GLY A 184 -4.44 10.35 -17.65
N LEU A 185 -4.43 10.23 -16.32
CA LEU A 185 -4.51 8.95 -15.61
C LEU A 185 -5.97 8.49 -15.51
N GLU A 186 -6.20 7.20 -15.73
CA GLU A 186 -7.48 6.54 -15.48
C GLU A 186 -7.47 5.88 -14.09
N VAL A 187 -8.47 6.17 -13.27
CA VAL A 187 -8.71 5.46 -12.03
C VAL A 187 -9.46 4.16 -12.34
N THR A 188 -8.82 3.02 -12.07
CA THR A 188 -9.41 1.69 -12.33
C THR A 188 -10.16 1.13 -11.13
N GLU A 189 -9.72 1.46 -9.90
CA GLU A 189 -10.37 1.02 -8.67
C GLU A 189 -10.09 2.01 -7.53
N VAL A 190 -11.05 2.15 -6.60
CA VAL A 190 -10.88 2.80 -5.30
C VAL A 190 -11.46 1.89 -4.25
N ALA A 191 -10.68 1.56 -3.21
CA ALA A 191 -11.14 0.73 -2.12
C ALA A 191 -10.61 1.25 -0.77
N GLU A 192 -11.29 0.88 0.30
CA GLU A 192 -10.97 1.28 1.67
C GLU A 192 -10.69 0.05 2.53
N PHE A 193 -9.68 0.17 3.41
CA PHE A 193 -9.19 -0.92 4.22
C PHE A 193 -8.92 -0.43 5.64
N ASP A 194 -8.97 -1.33 6.61
CA ASP A 194 -8.35 -1.14 7.91
C ASP A 194 -6.84 -1.41 7.79
N LEU A 195 -6.01 -0.59 8.43
CA LEU A 195 -4.58 -0.84 8.52
C LEU A 195 -4.33 -1.84 9.66
N ALA A 196 -4.18 -3.12 9.30
CA ALA A 196 -4.03 -4.20 10.28
C ALA A 196 -2.61 -4.24 10.88
N LEU A 197 -1.59 -4.02 10.05
CA LEU A 197 -0.18 -4.01 10.46
C LEU A 197 0.57 -2.92 9.71
N ALA A 198 1.48 -2.23 10.42
CA ALA A 198 2.42 -1.30 9.80
C ALA A 198 3.75 -1.32 10.55
N HIS A 199 4.76 -1.89 9.92
CA HIS A 199 6.14 -1.80 10.39
C HIS A 199 7.01 -1.29 9.24
N LEU A 200 7.10 0.03 9.13
CA LEU A 200 7.77 0.69 8.02
C LEU A 200 9.02 1.41 8.52
N ARG A 201 10.20 0.86 8.19
CA ARG A 201 11.49 1.54 8.29
C ARG A 201 11.94 2.12 6.94
N VAL A 202 11.01 2.19 6.01
CA VAL A 202 11.23 2.71 4.66
C VAL A 202 11.58 4.18 4.78
N PRO A 203 12.74 4.63 4.27
CA PRO A 203 13.08 6.04 4.22
C PRO A 203 12.06 6.82 3.40
N GLU A 204 11.76 8.04 3.80
CA GLU A 204 10.94 8.94 3.00
C GLU A 204 11.63 9.26 1.69
N THR A 205 10.84 9.44 0.63
CA THR A 205 11.35 9.76 -0.71
C THR A 205 11.17 11.23 -1.07
N VAL A 206 10.64 12.02 -0.14
CA VAL A 206 10.34 13.45 -0.28
C VAL A 206 11.01 14.24 0.83
#